data_a4c0b8c0eedb446802051d1a957ad5b1
#
_entry.id   a4c0b8c0eedb446802051d1a957ad5b1
#
_cell.length_a   1.000
_cell.length_b   1.000
_cell.length_c   1.000
_cell.angle_alpha   90.00
_cell.angle_beta   90.00
_cell.angle_gamma   90.00
#
_symmetry.space_group_name_H-M   'P 1'
#
loop_
_entity.id
_entity.type
_entity.pdbx_description
1 polymer ?
#
loop_
_entity_poly.entity_id
_entity_poly.type
_entity_poly.pdbx_seq_one_letter_code
_entity_poly.pdbx_strand_id
1 'polypeptide(L)'
;MTMAGNIRGATAKPMTDTVTPLVVIVEDDEGVRDGLQDLLRSVGLDSLAYGSTGDLLAAALPDRPGCLILDVRLPGSSGLDLQAKLAARGNRMPIIFMTGHGDIPMSVQAMKAGALDFLTKPFRDQDMLDAIAVAIERDRARRASSAGVAELEALAATLTAREAEVMQHVVRGLLNKQIAHALGISEITVKIHRGNVMRKMGAGSVADLVRKTELLKAPASA
;
A
#
# COMPACT_ATOMS: atom_id res chain seq x y z
N MET A 1 -6.05 29.72 -52.50
CA MET A 1 -5.26 28.51 -52.22
C MET A 1 -4.91 28.55 -50.74
N THR A 2 -5.79 27.98 -49.90
CA THR A 2 -5.79 28.14 -48.44
C THR A 2 -5.38 26.81 -47.84
N MET A 3 -4.25 26.81 -47.16
CA MET A 3 -3.76 25.65 -46.42
C MET A 3 -4.37 25.67 -45.01
N ALA A 4 -5.25 24.72 -44.70
CA ALA A 4 -5.77 24.50 -43.35
C ALA A 4 -4.81 23.63 -42.57
N GLY A 5 -4.18 24.20 -41.54
CA GLY A 5 -3.35 23.50 -40.59
C GLY A 5 -4.19 22.67 -39.63
N ASN A 6 -3.97 21.35 -39.63
CA ASN A 6 -4.63 20.39 -38.76
C ASN A 6 -3.93 20.38 -37.38
N ILE A 7 -4.55 21.01 -36.38
CA ILE A 7 -4.10 20.95 -34.99
C ILE A 7 -4.66 19.65 -34.39
N ARG A 8 -3.80 18.63 -34.30
CA ARG A 8 -4.10 17.39 -33.59
C ARG A 8 -4.26 17.68 -32.10
N GLY A 9 -5.44 17.41 -31.58
CA GLY A 9 -5.75 17.54 -30.15
C GLY A 9 -4.83 16.69 -29.29
N ALA A 10 -4.22 17.34 -28.34
CA ALA A 10 -3.56 16.66 -27.21
C ALA A 10 -4.64 15.95 -26.40
N THR A 11 -4.62 14.63 -26.42
CA THR A 11 -5.43 13.80 -25.53
C THR A 11 -4.98 14.07 -24.10
N ALA A 12 -5.79 14.80 -23.35
CA ALA A 12 -5.62 14.95 -21.92
C ALA A 12 -5.67 13.56 -21.30
N LYS A 13 -4.56 13.17 -20.64
CA LYS A 13 -4.47 12.00 -19.77
C LYS A 13 -5.57 12.14 -18.73
N PRO A 14 -6.42 11.11 -18.46
CA PRO A 14 -7.43 11.24 -17.44
C PRO A 14 -6.73 11.58 -16.12
N MET A 15 -7.14 12.68 -15.48
CA MET A 15 -6.79 12.98 -14.10
C MET A 15 -7.38 11.85 -13.26
N THR A 16 -6.54 10.89 -12.87
CA THR A 16 -6.89 10.02 -11.76
C THR A 16 -7.15 10.94 -10.57
N ASP A 17 -8.33 10.83 -9.97
CA ASP A 17 -8.65 11.45 -8.67
C ASP A 17 -7.59 10.98 -7.67
N THR A 18 -6.48 11.71 -7.59
CA THR A 18 -5.41 11.40 -6.66
C THR A 18 -5.85 11.92 -5.30
N VAL A 19 -6.36 11.00 -4.47
CA VAL A 19 -6.67 11.29 -3.08
C VAL A 19 -5.49 12.00 -2.43
N THR A 20 -5.71 13.21 -1.89
CA THR A 20 -4.67 14.01 -1.23
C THR A 20 -4.06 13.21 -0.08
N PRO A 21 -2.73 13.07 -0.02
CA PRO A 21 -2.08 12.35 1.06
C PRO A 21 -2.33 13.00 2.43
N LEU A 22 -2.26 12.19 3.49
CA LEU A 22 -2.40 12.63 4.87
C LEU A 22 -1.10 12.39 5.63
N VAL A 23 -0.59 13.42 6.28
CA VAL A 23 0.51 13.33 7.25
C VAL A 23 -0.06 13.39 8.65
N VAL A 24 0.18 12.36 9.44
CA VAL A 24 -0.26 12.30 10.84
C VAL A 24 0.94 12.61 11.73
N ILE A 25 0.82 13.62 12.60
CA ILE A 25 1.88 14.09 13.48
C ILE A 25 1.54 13.70 14.91
N VAL A 26 2.50 13.13 15.65
CA VAL A 26 2.39 12.91 17.10
C VAL A 26 3.60 13.54 17.78
N GLU A 27 3.37 14.64 18.46
CA GLU A 27 4.39 15.52 19.05
C GLU A 27 3.77 16.22 20.25
N ASP A 28 4.39 16.18 21.41
CA ASP A 28 3.86 16.82 22.62
C ASP A 28 4.18 18.33 22.69
N ASP A 29 5.31 18.76 22.11
CA ASP A 29 5.64 20.18 21.99
C ASP A 29 4.72 20.88 20.97
N GLU A 30 3.91 21.82 21.43
CA GLU A 30 2.95 22.56 20.62
C GLU A 30 3.63 23.36 19.52
N GLY A 31 4.78 24.01 19.84
CA GLY A 31 5.52 24.84 18.87
C GLY A 31 6.09 24.01 17.73
N VAL A 32 6.64 22.83 18.02
CA VAL A 32 7.14 21.90 17.00
C VAL A 32 5.98 21.34 16.18
N ARG A 33 4.88 20.98 16.83
CA ARG A 33 3.67 20.48 16.19
C ARG A 33 3.07 21.48 15.21
N ASP A 34 2.91 22.73 15.62
CA ASP A 34 2.37 23.82 14.80
C ASP A 34 3.33 24.14 13.63
N GLY A 35 4.63 24.20 13.89
CA GLY A 35 5.64 24.43 12.85
C GLY A 35 5.59 23.37 11.76
N LEU A 36 5.42 22.09 12.12
CA LEU A 36 5.25 21.00 11.15
C LEU A 36 3.95 21.14 10.35
N GLN A 37 2.84 21.51 10.99
CA GLN A 37 1.58 21.73 10.28
C GLN A 37 1.67 22.89 9.29
N ASP A 38 2.36 23.98 9.67
CA ASP A 38 2.58 25.12 8.78
C ASP A 38 3.49 24.75 7.60
N LEU A 39 4.55 23.98 7.84
CA LEU A 39 5.41 23.44 6.78
C LEU A 39 4.61 22.61 5.79
N LEU A 40 3.80 21.66 6.26
CA LEU A 40 2.97 20.79 5.41
C LEU A 40 1.93 21.58 4.62
N ARG A 41 1.29 22.55 5.26
CA ARG A 41 0.33 23.45 4.61
C ARG A 41 0.97 24.26 3.49
N SER A 42 2.21 24.69 3.68
CA SER A 42 2.95 25.48 2.68
C SER A 42 3.20 24.73 1.37
N VAL A 43 3.24 23.40 1.43
CA VAL A 43 3.42 22.51 0.27
C VAL A 43 2.13 21.80 -0.16
N GLY A 44 0.98 22.18 0.41
CA GLY A 44 -0.33 21.64 0.03
C GLY A 44 -0.62 20.22 0.52
N LEU A 45 0.03 19.77 1.59
CA LEU A 45 -0.22 18.49 2.23
C LEU A 45 -1.22 18.65 3.39
N ASP A 46 -2.18 17.73 3.47
CA ASP A 46 -3.09 17.65 4.60
C ASP A 46 -2.39 17.03 5.81
N SER A 47 -2.70 17.55 7.01
CA SER A 47 -2.16 17.01 8.25
C SER A 47 -3.22 16.88 9.35
N LEU A 48 -3.03 15.87 10.21
CA LEU A 48 -3.69 15.72 11.50
C LEU A 48 -2.62 15.67 12.58
N ALA A 49 -2.78 16.40 13.66
CA ALA A 49 -1.79 16.50 14.72
C ALA A 49 -2.38 16.12 16.08
N TYR A 50 -1.61 15.36 16.84
CA TYR A 50 -1.98 14.85 18.16
C TYR A 50 -0.86 15.15 19.14
N GLY A 51 -1.23 15.61 20.34
CA GLY A 51 -0.28 15.90 21.43
C GLY A 51 0.14 14.67 22.22
N SER A 52 -0.54 13.53 22.03
CA SER A 52 -0.22 12.30 22.76
C SER A 52 -0.48 11.03 21.94
N THR A 53 0.14 9.93 22.37
CA THR A 53 -0.14 8.61 21.82
C THR A 53 -1.58 8.16 22.07
N GLY A 54 -2.17 8.58 23.21
CA GLY A 54 -3.54 8.25 23.59
C GLY A 54 -4.55 8.84 22.62
N ASP A 55 -4.36 10.12 22.27
CA ASP A 55 -5.25 10.85 21.35
C ASP A 55 -5.23 10.19 19.96
N LEU A 56 -4.05 9.87 19.44
CA LEU A 56 -3.95 9.16 18.17
C LEU A 56 -4.64 7.80 18.22
N LEU A 57 -4.43 7.01 19.28
CA LEU A 57 -5.01 5.67 19.40
C LEU A 57 -6.52 5.67 19.58
N ALA A 58 -7.10 6.78 20.04
CA ALA A 58 -8.54 6.99 20.15
C ALA A 58 -9.16 7.52 18.84
N ALA A 59 -8.34 8.08 17.95
CA ALA A 59 -8.82 8.66 16.70
C ALA A 59 -9.08 7.60 15.62
N ALA A 60 -10.10 7.84 14.79
CA ALA A 60 -10.31 7.11 13.55
C ALA A 60 -9.56 7.82 12.41
N LEU A 61 -8.45 7.27 11.97
CA LEU A 61 -7.69 7.84 10.86
C LEU A 61 -8.40 7.57 9.53
N PRO A 62 -8.47 8.56 8.62
CA PRO A 62 -8.99 8.35 7.27
C PRO A 62 -8.16 7.31 6.50
N ASP A 63 -8.84 6.44 5.75
CA ASP A 63 -8.18 5.43 4.90
C ASP A 63 -7.72 6.04 3.57
N ARG A 64 -6.59 6.73 3.61
CA ARG A 64 -5.95 7.36 2.44
C ARG A 64 -4.44 7.27 2.51
N PRO A 65 -3.71 7.41 1.37
CA PRO A 65 -2.24 7.38 1.36
C PRO A 65 -1.65 8.40 2.33
N GLY A 66 -0.55 8.05 3.00
CA GLY A 66 0.08 8.98 3.92
C GLY A 66 1.25 8.39 4.71
N CYS A 67 1.65 9.11 5.75
CA CYS A 67 2.67 8.68 6.70
C CYS A 67 2.41 9.23 8.11
N LEU A 68 3.09 8.64 9.09
CA LEU A 68 3.13 9.15 10.46
C LEU A 68 4.50 9.78 10.73
N ILE A 69 4.48 10.95 11.39
CA ILE A 69 5.64 11.59 11.98
C ILE A 69 5.50 11.46 13.49
N LEU A 70 6.42 10.76 14.14
CA LEU A 70 6.33 10.45 15.57
C LEU A 70 7.55 10.99 16.30
N ASP A 71 7.34 11.75 17.39
CA ASP A 71 8.42 11.94 18.35
C ASP A 71 8.72 10.61 19.07
N VAL A 72 10.00 10.33 19.22
CA VAL A 72 10.44 9.16 19.98
C VAL A 72 10.12 9.32 21.47
N ARG A 73 10.19 10.52 22.00
CA ARG A 73 9.97 10.83 23.43
C ARG A 73 8.63 11.50 23.65
N LEU A 74 7.60 10.69 23.79
CA LEU A 74 6.26 11.17 24.13
C LEU A 74 5.95 10.90 25.62
N PRO A 75 5.22 11.80 26.31
CA PRO A 75 4.82 11.59 27.70
C PRO A 75 4.00 10.30 27.87
N GLY A 76 4.40 9.47 28.81
CA GLY A 76 3.67 8.25 29.22
C GLY A 76 3.82 7.04 28.29
N SER A 77 4.36 7.21 27.06
CA SER A 77 4.61 6.08 26.14
C SER A 77 5.64 6.49 25.11
N SER A 78 6.60 5.64 24.77
CA SER A 78 7.57 5.95 23.71
C SER A 78 6.92 5.86 22.32
N GLY A 79 7.47 6.61 21.35
CA GLY A 79 7.06 6.47 19.95
C GLY A 79 7.24 5.05 19.42
N LEU A 80 8.23 4.30 19.92
CA LEU A 80 8.45 2.90 19.57
C LEU A 80 7.33 1.99 20.08
N ASP A 81 6.82 2.22 21.31
CA ASP A 81 5.67 1.48 21.83
C ASP A 81 4.41 1.77 21.01
N LEU A 82 4.26 3.03 20.54
CA LEU A 82 3.16 3.41 19.66
C LEU A 82 3.27 2.68 18.32
N GLN A 83 4.46 2.60 17.72
CA GLN A 83 4.69 1.84 16.49
C GLN A 83 4.22 0.38 16.63
N ALA A 84 4.60 -0.29 17.71
CA ALA A 84 4.18 -1.68 17.99
C ALA A 84 2.65 -1.80 18.14
N LYS A 85 2.01 -0.85 18.87
CA LYS A 85 0.55 -0.83 19.02
C LYS A 85 -0.18 -0.58 17.71
N LEU A 86 0.34 0.30 16.85
CA LEU A 86 -0.24 0.57 15.52
C LEU A 86 -0.12 -0.66 14.62
N ALA A 87 1.03 -1.32 14.61
CA ALA A 87 1.24 -2.55 13.86
C ALA A 87 0.28 -3.67 14.32
N ALA A 88 0.09 -3.85 15.62
CA ALA A 88 -0.86 -4.81 16.18
C ALA A 88 -2.32 -4.52 15.81
N ARG A 89 -2.66 -3.27 15.50
CA ARG A 89 -3.98 -2.85 14.99
C ARG A 89 -4.11 -2.92 13.47
N GLY A 90 -3.10 -3.43 12.78
CA GLY A 90 -3.08 -3.53 11.32
C GLY A 90 -2.80 -2.21 10.59
N ASN A 91 -2.39 -1.16 11.31
CA ASN A 91 -1.94 0.07 10.66
C ASN A 91 -0.56 -0.17 10.05
N ARG A 92 -0.46 0.05 8.74
CA ARG A 92 0.78 -0.16 7.95
C ARG A 92 1.29 1.16 7.33
N MET A 93 0.84 2.28 7.85
CA MET A 93 1.30 3.59 7.39
C MET A 93 2.79 3.73 7.71
N PRO A 94 3.64 4.16 6.77
CA PRO A 94 5.05 4.38 7.02
C PRO A 94 5.28 5.37 8.16
N ILE A 95 6.28 5.12 8.98
CA ILE A 95 6.60 5.95 10.16
C ILE A 95 7.97 6.59 9.97
N ILE A 96 8.02 7.91 10.17
CA ILE A 96 9.22 8.72 10.27
C ILE A 96 9.34 9.14 11.73
N PHE A 97 10.44 8.81 12.37
CA PHE A 97 10.71 9.24 13.73
C PHE A 97 11.44 10.58 13.79
N MET A 98 11.10 11.39 14.79
CA MET A 98 11.86 12.58 15.19
C MET A 98 12.41 12.38 16.60
N THR A 99 13.59 12.95 16.87
CA THR A 99 14.18 12.95 18.21
C THR A 99 15.06 14.14 18.46
N GLY A 100 15.02 14.68 19.67
CA GLY A 100 15.88 15.77 20.13
C GLY A 100 17.32 15.36 20.48
N HIS A 101 17.61 14.05 20.57
CA HIS A 101 18.97 13.53 20.87
C HIS A 101 19.23 12.31 20.01
N GLY A 102 20.34 12.35 19.27
CA GLY A 102 20.79 11.23 18.43
C GLY A 102 21.20 10.02 19.25
N ASP A 103 20.22 9.31 19.80
CA ASP A 103 20.41 8.03 20.44
C ASP A 103 20.52 6.95 19.37
N ILE A 104 21.76 6.65 18.95
CA ILE A 104 22.05 5.65 17.92
C ILE A 104 21.39 4.29 18.22
N PRO A 105 21.44 3.74 19.45
CA PRO A 105 20.73 2.51 19.76
C PRO A 105 19.23 2.58 19.49
N MET A 106 18.59 3.70 19.78
CA MET A 106 17.15 3.89 19.60
C MET A 106 16.79 4.03 18.13
N SER A 107 17.59 4.74 17.33
CA SER A 107 17.36 4.83 15.87
C SER A 107 17.51 3.47 15.20
N VAL A 108 18.51 2.66 15.60
CA VAL A 108 18.69 1.30 15.11
C VAL A 108 17.49 0.41 15.50
N GLN A 109 16.96 0.58 16.70
CA GLN A 109 15.78 -0.17 17.15
C GLN A 109 14.53 0.21 16.36
N ALA A 110 14.29 1.50 16.13
CA ALA A 110 13.19 2.01 15.30
C ALA A 110 13.24 1.44 13.88
N MET A 111 14.41 1.49 13.25
CA MET A 111 14.59 0.95 11.90
C MET A 111 14.38 -0.58 11.84
N LYS A 112 14.89 -1.33 12.82
CA LYS A 112 14.64 -2.77 12.94
C LYS A 112 13.17 -3.11 13.15
N ALA A 113 12.43 -2.23 13.80
CA ALA A 113 10.98 -2.36 14.00
C ALA A 113 10.16 -1.92 12.77
N GLY A 114 10.82 -1.55 11.66
CA GLY A 114 10.17 -1.23 10.39
C GLY A 114 9.85 0.26 10.18
N ALA A 115 10.47 1.16 10.96
CA ALA A 115 10.42 2.59 10.64
C ALA A 115 11.02 2.86 9.26
N LEU A 116 10.47 3.85 8.57
CA LEU A 116 10.97 4.24 7.26
C LEU A 116 12.22 5.11 7.36
N ASP A 117 12.19 6.06 8.29
CA ASP A 117 13.26 7.03 8.45
C ASP A 117 13.32 7.56 9.89
N PHE A 118 14.39 8.28 10.19
CA PHE A 118 14.68 8.81 11.51
C PHE A 118 15.42 10.18 11.38
N LEU A 119 14.81 11.26 11.88
CA LEU A 119 15.35 12.61 11.79
C LEU A 119 15.71 13.16 13.18
N THR A 120 16.91 13.73 13.33
CA THR A 120 17.34 14.39 14.57
C THR A 120 16.94 15.86 14.58
N LYS A 121 16.31 16.31 15.66
CA LYS A 121 16.01 17.74 15.91
C LYS A 121 17.29 18.48 16.36
N PRO A 122 17.60 19.66 15.81
CA PRO A 122 16.87 20.34 14.75
C PRO A 122 17.16 19.72 13.38
N PHE A 123 16.14 19.55 12.55
CA PHE A 123 16.24 19.10 11.16
C PHE A 123 15.92 20.26 10.21
N ARG A 124 16.34 20.14 8.96
CA ARG A 124 15.97 21.11 7.91
C ARG A 124 14.58 20.73 7.36
N ASP A 125 13.79 21.73 7.02
CA ASP A 125 12.47 21.53 6.42
C ASP A 125 12.53 20.60 5.20
N GLN A 126 13.56 20.76 4.36
CA GLN A 126 13.74 19.95 3.17
C GLN A 126 13.95 18.45 3.50
N ASP A 127 14.73 18.14 4.54
CA ASP A 127 14.99 16.76 4.95
C ASP A 127 13.68 16.08 5.40
N MET A 128 12.83 16.80 6.12
CA MET A 128 11.50 16.33 6.52
C MET A 128 10.59 16.12 5.31
N LEU A 129 10.53 17.06 4.38
CA LEU A 129 9.71 16.97 3.18
C LEU A 129 10.15 15.81 2.27
N ASP A 130 11.46 15.58 2.13
CA ASP A 130 12.01 14.48 1.35
C ASP A 130 11.62 13.11 1.98
N ALA A 131 11.75 12.98 3.30
CA ALA A 131 11.33 11.78 4.02
C ALA A 131 9.82 11.51 3.86
N ILE A 132 8.99 12.56 3.97
CA ILE A 132 7.53 12.48 3.77
C ILE A 132 7.20 12.03 2.34
N ALA A 133 7.86 12.60 1.33
CA ALA A 133 7.62 12.24 -0.07
C ALA A 133 7.90 10.76 -0.32
N VAL A 134 9.03 10.24 0.18
CA VAL A 134 9.38 8.81 0.11
C VAL A 134 8.35 7.95 0.84
N ALA A 135 7.90 8.39 2.02
CA ALA A 135 6.90 7.67 2.81
C ALA A 135 5.56 7.56 2.09
N ILE A 136 5.06 8.65 1.53
CA ILE A 136 3.80 8.69 0.79
C ILE A 136 3.85 7.76 -0.44
N GLU A 137 4.93 7.79 -1.21
CA GLU A 137 5.08 6.93 -2.38
C GLU A 137 5.16 5.44 -1.97
N ARG A 138 5.84 5.12 -0.88
CA ARG A 138 5.87 3.75 -0.34
C ARG A 138 4.48 3.27 0.08
N ASP A 139 3.69 4.12 0.76
CA ASP A 139 2.33 3.77 1.15
C ASP A 139 1.39 3.61 -0.04
N ARG A 140 1.51 4.48 -1.06
CA ARG A 140 0.77 4.36 -2.33
C ARG A 140 1.05 3.03 -3.03
N ALA A 141 2.32 2.68 -3.17
CA ALA A 141 2.73 1.41 -3.80
C ALA A 141 2.19 0.21 -3.03
N ARG A 142 2.28 0.21 -1.69
CA ARG A 142 1.73 -0.82 -0.82
C ARG A 142 0.22 -0.96 -0.98
N ARG A 143 -0.52 0.16 -0.95
CA ARG A 143 -1.99 0.19 -1.12
C ARG A 143 -2.40 -0.33 -2.49
N ALA A 144 -1.71 0.08 -3.55
CA ALA A 144 -1.97 -0.40 -4.90
C ALA A 144 -1.76 -1.92 -5.01
N SER A 145 -0.68 -2.45 -4.42
CA SER A 145 -0.43 -3.89 -4.36
C SER A 145 -1.53 -4.63 -3.60
N SER A 146 -1.92 -4.12 -2.42
CA SER A 146 -2.98 -4.74 -1.60
C SER A 146 -4.34 -4.70 -2.30
N ALA A 147 -4.69 -3.61 -2.97
CA ALA A 147 -5.93 -3.49 -3.76
C ALA A 147 -5.93 -4.48 -4.93
N GLY A 148 -4.80 -4.65 -5.62
CA GLY A 148 -4.66 -5.63 -6.70
C GLY A 148 -4.84 -7.07 -6.22
N VAL A 149 -4.31 -7.41 -5.04
CA VAL A 149 -4.53 -8.74 -4.43
C VAL A 149 -5.99 -8.93 -4.05
N ALA A 150 -6.62 -7.95 -3.39
CA ALA A 150 -8.04 -8.02 -3.02
C ALA A 150 -8.97 -8.17 -4.25
N GLU A 151 -8.66 -7.48 -5.35
CA GLU A 151 -9.39 -7.65 -6.60
C GLU A 151 -9.24 -9.07 -7.14
N LEU A 152 -8.02 -9.62 -7.15
CA LEU A 152 -7.77 -11.01 -7.57
C LEU A 152 -8.48 -12.03 -6.67
N GLU A 153 -8.53 -11.81 -5.36
CA GLU A 153 -9.29 -12.64 -4.42
C GLU A 153 -10.78 -12.61 -4.73
N ALA A 154 -11.33 -11.42 -4.99
CA ALA A 154 -12.73 -11.28 -5.39
C ALA A 154 -13.04 -12.01 -6.71
N LEU A 155 -12.16 -11.93 -7.70
CA LEU A 155 -12.29 -12.69 -8.95
C LEU A 155 -12.22 -14.20 -8.71
N ALA A 156 -11.27 -14.66 -7.89
CA ALA A 156 -11.12 -16.08 -7.55
C ALA A 156 -12.34 -16.62 -6.80
N ALA A 157 -12.98 -15.84 -5.94
CA ALA A 157 -14.20 -16.20 -5.24
C ALA A 157 -15.41 -16.42 -6.18
N THR A 158 -15.37 -15.91 -7.42
CA THR A 158 -16.42 -16.17 -8.44
C THR A 158 -16.29 -17.53 -9.11
N LEU A 159 -15.17 -18.23 -8.91
CA LEU A 159 -14.96 -19.55 -9.48
C LEU A 159 -15.84 -20.58 -8.78
N THR A 160 -16.45 -21.48 -9.56
CA THR A 160 -17.06 -22.67 -9.01
C THR A 160 -15.97 -23.62 -8.50
N ALA A 161 -16.33 -24.55 -7.61
CA ALA A 161 -15.39 -25.56 -7.11
C ALA A 161 -14.65 -26.27 -8.26
N ARG A 162 -15.38 -26.60 -9.33
CA ARG A 162 -14.81 -27.30 -10.50
C ARG A 162 -13.87 -26.40 -11.32
N GLU A 163 -14.19 -25.14 -11.47
CA GLU A 163 -13.31 -24.18 -12.14
C GLU A 163 -12.03 -23.94 -11.32
N ALA A 164 -12.12 -23.89 -9.99
CA ALA A 164 -10.97 -23.77 -9.11
C ALA A 164 -10.04 -25.00 -9.20
N GLU A 165 -10.58 -26.23 -9.23
CA GLU A 165 -9.79 -27.43 -9.46
C GLU A 165 -9.08 -27.41 -10.82
N VAL A 166 -9.80 -27.06 -11.89
CA VAL A 166 -9.21 -26.92 -13.22
C VAL A 166 -8.13 -25.85 -13.22
N MET A 167 -8.34 -24.70 -12.59
CA MET A 167 -7.34 -23.64 -12.47
C MET A 167 -6.04 -24.15 -11.82
N GLN A 168 -6.15 -24.90 -10.71
CA GLN A 168 -5.00 -25.47 -10.02
C GLN A 168 -4.14 -26.38 -10.92
N HIS A 169 -4.79 -27.17 -11.77
CA HIS A 169 -4.07 -28.04 -12.72
C HIS A 169 -3.47 -27.25 -13.87
N VAL A 170 -4.17 -26.23 -14.39
CA VAL A 170 -3.67 -25.36 -15.47
C VAL A 170 -2.40 -24.64 -15.05
N VAL A 171 -2.37 -24.05 -13.84
CA VAL A 171 -1.19 -23.31 -13.35
C VAL A 171 0.01 -24.21 -13.04
N ARG A 172 -0.22 -25.53 -12.86
CA ARG A 172 0.83 -26.55 -12.78
C ARG A 172 1.34 -26.99 -14.15
N GLY A 173 0.78 -26.46 -15.23
CA GLY A 173 1.20 -26.77 -16.60
C GLY A 173 0.59 -28.04 -17.22
N LEU A 174 -0.44 -28.65 -16.62
CA LEU A 174 -1.05 -29.86 -17.14
C LEU A 174 -1.84 -29.58 -18.43
N LEU A 175 -1.74 -30.52 -19.37
CA LEU A 175 -2.52 -30.52 -20.60
C LEU A 175 -3.97 -30.94 -20.36
N ASN A 176 -4.89 -30.54 -21.23
CA ASN A 176 -6.33 -30.85 -21.08
C ASN A 176 -6.58 -32.35 -20.87
N LYS A 177 -5.89 -33.23 -21.60
CA LYS A 177 -6.02 -34.69 -21.45
C LYS A 177 -5.64 -35.17 -20.04
N GLN A 178 -4.57 -34.59 -19.46
CA GLN A 178 -4.12 -34.95 -18.11
C GLN A 178 -5.10 -34.45 -17.05
N ILE A 179 -5.64 -33.22 -17.23
CA ILE A 179 -6.64 -32.64 -16.36
C ILE A 179 -7.94 -33.46 -16.43
N ALA A 180 -8.37 -33.84 -17.63
CA ALA A 180 -9.55 -34.67 -17.86
C ALA A 180 -9.46 -35.99 -17.10
N HIS A 181 -8.32 -36.68 -17.21
CA HIS A 181 -8.03 -37.92 -16.50
C HIS A 181 -8.04 -37.73 -14.98
N ALA A 182 -7.33 -36.69 -14.48
CA ALA A 182 -7.21 -36.41 -13.05
C ALA A 182 -8.55 -36.07 -12.39
N LEU A 183 -9.44 -35.42 -13.14
CA LEU A 183 -10.74 -34.94 -12.63
C LEU A 183 -11.93 -35.85 -13.02
N GLY A 184 -11.71 -36.90 -13.79
CA GLY A 184 -12.77 -37.83 -14.23
C GLY A 184 -13.82 -37.20 -15.15
N ILE A 185 -13.40 -36.27 -16.04
CA ILE A 185 -14.28 -35.53 -16.98
C ILE A 185 -13.75 -35.60 -18.41
N SER A 186 -14.54 -35.18 -19.39
CA SER A 186 -14.09 -35.12 -20.78
C SER A 186 -13.14 -33.95 -21.03
N GLU A 187 -12.27 -34.08 -22.03
CA GLU A 187 -11.37 -32.95 -22.46
C GLU A 187 -12.18 -31.74 -22.94
N ILE A 188 -13.35 -31.95 -23.51
CA ILE A 188 -14.27 -30.90 -23.94
C ILE A 188 -14.74 -30.10 -22.71
N THR A 189 -15.12 -30.80 -21.64
CA THR A 189 -15.52 -30.17 -20.38
C THR A 189 -14.38 -29.38 -19.75
N VAL A 190 -13.15 -29.92 -19.77
CA VAL A 190 -11.94 -29.18 -19.32
C VAL A 190 -11.75 -27.90 -20.12
N LYS A 191 -11.90 -27.96 -21.46
CA LYS A 191 -11.77 -26.79 -22.34
C LYS A 191 -12.79 -25.69 -21.97
N ILE A 192 -14.03 -26.08 -21.67
CA ILE A 192 -15.07 -25.15 -21.24
C ILE A 192 -14.71 -24.51 -19.90
N HIS A 193 -14.33 -25.32 -18.89
CA HIS A 193 -13.93 -24.78 -17.59
C HIS A 193 -12.70 -23.88 -17.69
N ARG A 194 -11.70 -24.22 -18.50
CA ARG A 194 -10.54 -23.34 -18.77
C ARG A 194 -10.97 -22.00 -19.33
N GLY A 195 -11.88 -21.99 -20.33
CA GLY A 195 -12.40 -20.74 -20.89
C GLY A 195 -13.08 -19.87 -19.83
N ASN A 196 -13.89 -20.49 -18.97
CA ASN A 196 -14.55 -19.80 -17.88
C ASN A 196 -13.55 -19.25 -16.85
N VAL A 197 -12.55 -20.04 -16.46
CA VAL A 197 -11.47 -19.60 -15.56
C VAL A 197 -10.74 -18.38 -16.14
N MET A 198 -10.28 -18.48 -17.38
CA MET A 198 -9.58 -17.37 -18.03
C MET A 198 -10.43 -16.09 -18.04
N ARG A 199 -11.71 -16.20 -18.38
CA ARG A 199 -12.64 -15.07 -18.41
C ARG A 199 -12.90 -14.51 -17.02
N LYS A 200 -13.20 -15.34 -16.01
CA LYS A 200 -13.51 -14.91 -14.64
C LYS A 200 -12.30 -14.30 -13.94
N MET A 201 -11.11 -14.86 -14.15
CA MET A 201 -9.85 -14.33 -13.62
C MET A 201 -9.32 -13.15 -14.44
N GLY A 202 -9.99 -12.74 -15.53
CA GLY A 202 -9.50 -11.68 -16.42
C GLY A 202 -8.11 -11.98 -16.99
N ALA A 203 -7.77 -13.26 -17.22
CA ALA A 203 -6.44 -13.66 -17.67
C ALA A 203 -6.36 -13.74 -19.20
N GLY A 204 -5.46 -12.95 -19.81
CA GLY A 204 -5.25 -12.94 -21.25
C GLY A 204 -4.43 -14.13 -21.77
N SER A 205 -3.68 -14.83 -20.91
CA SER A 205 -2.87 -15.99 -21.25
C SER A 205 -2.69 -16.90 -20.02
N VAL A 206 -2.23 -18.16 -20.26
CA VAL A 206 -1.90 -19.07 -19.16
C VAL A 206 -0.78 -18.50 -18.29
N ALA A 207 0.22 -17.85 -18.88
CA ALA A 207 1.29 -17.20 -18.14
C ALA A 207 0.76 -16.06 -17.26
N ASP A 208 -0.23 -15.31 -17.72
CA ASP A 208 -0.91 -14.28 -16.93
C ASP A 208 -1.71 -14.89 -15.77
N LEU A 209 -2.43 -15.99 -16.01
CA LEU A 209 -3.13 -16.74 -14.97
C LEU A 209 -2.17 -17.24 -13.88
N VAL A 210 -1.00 -17.79 -14.28
CA VAL A 210 0.03 -18.22 -13.33
C VAL A 210 0.49 -17.05 -12.45
N ARG A 211 0.85 -15.92 -13.04
CA ARG A 211 1.26 -14.72 -12.28
C ARG A 211 0.20 -14.25 -11.29
N LYS A 212 -1.06 -14.20 -11.72
CA LYS A 212 -2.20 -13.83 -10.85
C LYS A 212 -2.38 -14.80 -9.68
N THR A 213 -2.24 -16.09 -9.93
CA THR A 213 -2.35 -17.11 -8.86
C THR A 213 -1.16 -17.14 -7.92
N GLU A 214 0.03 -16.75 -8.37
CA GLU A 214 1.20 -16.57 -7.50
C GLU A 214 1.02 -15.40 -6.55
N LEU A 215 0.46 -14.28 -7.03
CA LEU A 215 0.12 -13.13 -6.18
C LEU A 215 -0.89 -13.50 -5.07
N LEU A 216 -1.87 -14.36 -5.37
CA LEU A 216 -2.84 -14.86 -4.38
C LEU A 216 -2.21 -15.78 -3.32
N LYS A 217 -1.07 -16.43 -3.61
CA LYS A 217 -0.37 -17.32 -2.68
C LYS A 217 0.69 -16.61 -1.86
N ALA A 218 1.17 -15.46 -2.32
CA ALA A 218 2.15 -14.68 -1.59
C ALA A 218 1.51 -14.25 -0.26
N PRO A 219 2.13 -14.54 0.91
CA PRO A 219 1.63 -14.00 2.16
C PRO A 219 1.61 -12.49 2.02
N ALA A 220 0.52 -11.85 2.47
CA ALA A 220 0.44 -10.40 2.53
C ALA A 220 1.70 -9.91 3.23
N SER A 221 2.62 -9.28 2.49
CA SER A 221 3.94 -8.88 2.97
C SER A 221 3.80 -8.19 4.34
N ALA A 222 4.47 -8.77 5.32
CA ALA A 222 4.47 -8.30 6.70
C ALA A 222 5.05 -6.89 6.81
#